data_0d658a6a3edfaeb6456e3bcd4bc1fad0
#
_entry.id   0d658a6a3edfaeb6456e3bcd4bc1fad0
#
_cell.length_a   1.000
_cell.length_b   1.000
_cell.length_c   1.000
_cell.angle_alpha   90.00
_cell.angle_beta   90.00
_cell.angle_gamma   90.00
#
_symmetry.space_group_name_H-M   'P 1'
#
loop_
_entity.id
_entity.type
_entity.pdbx_description
1 polymer ?
#
loop_
_entity_poly.entity_id
_entity_poly.type
_entity_poly.pdbx_seq_one_letter_code
_entity_poly.pdbx_strand_id
1 'polypeptide(L)'
;ELPVPPTTTTTTTTTTTGEENGEEKRCAFIVNVSAMEGKFYRYKTANHPHTNMAKAALNMMTATCAKDYKNDFIYMTCVDTGWINDENPLPVASRIAKEHNFQTPIDEEDAAARVVGPVFESIGDGTSPSGEKESAASCSKGGRERIWPPKSGVFLKDYKESEW
;
A
#
# COMPACT_ATOMS: atom_id res chain seq x y z
N GLU A 1 -33.13 -2.64 -7.54
CA GLU A 1 -32.05 -1.81 -6.92
C GLU A 1 -31.02 -2.75 -6.34
N LEU A 2 -29.88 -2.92 -7.02
CA LEU A 2 -28.81 -3.76 -6.52
C LEU A 2 -27.98 -2.95 -5.52
N PRO A 3 -27.60 -3.51 -4.36
CA PRO A 3 -26.76 -2.81 -3.41
C PRO A 3 -25.40 -2.54 -4.05
N VAL A 4 -25.00 -1.27 -4.06
CA VAL A 4 -23.64 -0.87 -4.45
C VAL A 4 -22.68 -1.47 -3.42
N PRO A 5 -21.70 -2.27 -3.84
CA PRO A 5 -20.72 -2.79 -2.90
C PRO A 5 -19.96 -1.62 -2.28
N PRO A 6 -19.69 -1.66 -0.97
CA PRO A 6 -18.96 -0.59 -0.32
C PRO A 6 -17.56 -0.45 -0.94
N THR A 7 -17.21 0.76 -1.34
CA THR A 7 -15.84 1.09 -1.73
C THR A 7 -14.97 0.95 -0.48
N THR A 8 -14.35 -0.21 -0.32
CA THR A 8 -13.56 -0.51 0.87
C THR A 8 -12.27 0.29 0.83
N THR A 9 -12.28 1.45 1.46
CA THR A 9 -11.07 2.16 1.83
C THR A 9 -10.52 1.47 3.06
N THR A 10 -9.61 0.52 2.89
CA THR A 10 -9.00 -0.15 4.03
C THR A 10 -7.86 0.71 4.51
N THR A 11 -8.05 1.39 5.64
CA THR A 11 -6.99 2.03 6.39
C THR A 11 -6.56 1.06 7.47
N THR A 12 -5.39 0.47 7.34
CA THR A 12 -4.84 -0.41 8.37
C THR A 12 -3.91 0.41 9.26
N THR A 13 -4.22 0.51 10.54
CA THR A 13 -3.35 1.13 11.54
C THR A 13 -2.70 0.03 12.36
N THR A 14 -1.37 -0.08 12.28
CA THR A 14 -0.58 -0.99 13.10
C THR A 14 0.34 -0.16 13.98
N THR A 15 0.33 -0.41 15.30
CA THR A 15 1.21 0.28 16.25
C THR A 15 2.38 -0.63 16.60
N THR A 16 3.60 -0.14 16.40
CA THR A 16 4.83 -0.79 16.86
C THR A 16 5.64 0.14 17.72
N THR A 17 6.46 -0.41 18.61
CA THR A 17 7.31 0.34 19.53
C THR A 17 8.74 0.39 19.02
N GLY A 18 9.34 1.59 19.01
CA GLY A 18 10.76 1.81 18.74
C GLY A 18 11.40 2.53 19.92
N GLU A 19 12.68 2.27 20.21
CA GLU A 19 13.43 2.99 21.24
C GLU A 19 14.28 4.11 20.64
N GLU A 20 14.10 5.32 21.15
CA GLU A 20 15.02 6.43 20.93
C GLU A 20 15.26 7.13 22.28
N ASN A 21 16.52 7.27 22.68
CA ASN A 21 16.93 7.85 23.98
C ASN A 21 16.38 7.15 25.25
N GLY A 22 16.11 5.83 25.18
CA GLY A 22 15.63 5.05 26.33
C GLY A 22 14.15 5.21 26.64
N GLU A 23 13.42 5.98 25.86
CA GLU A 23 11.95 6.02 25.87
C GLU A 23 11.37 5.14 24.77
N GLU A 24 10.39 4.32 25.12
CA GLU A 24 9.65 3.49 24.19
C GLU A 24 8.74 4.38 23.34
N LYS A 25 9.19 4.74 22.12
CA LYS A 25 8.35 5.49 21.19
C LYS A 25 7.49 4.52 20.39
N ARG A 26 6.20 4.76 20.41
CA ARG A 26 5.23 4.03 19.59
C ARG A 26 5.12 4.69 18.23
N CYS A 27 5.22 3.89 17.17
CA CYS A 27 4.92 4.36 15.84
C CYS A 27 3.63 3.72 15.30
N ALA A 28 2.95 4.45 14.42
CA ALA A 28 1.74 4.00 13.77
C ALA A 28 1.92 4.00 12.26
N PHE A 29 1.22 3.11 11.57
CA PHE A 29 1.25 3.00 10.12
C PHE A 29 -0.15 3.21 9.55
N ILE A 30 -0.24 4.01 8.49
CA ILE A 30 -1.43 4.19 7.67
C ILE A 30 -1.09 3.72 6.27
N VAL A 31 -1.74 2.65 5.82
CA VAL A 31 -1.57 2.15 4.46
C VAL A 31 -2.85 2.38 3.68
N ASN A 32 -2.82 3.31 2.74
CA ASN A 32 -3.92 3.61 1.86
C ASN A 32 -3.88 2.66 0.66
N VAL A 33 -4.88 1.81 0.52
CA VAL A 33 -5.02 0.93 -0.64
C VAL A 33 -5.50 1.76 -1.82
N SER A 34 -4.57 2.14 -2.67
CA SER A 34 -4.79 2.92 -3.88
C SER A 34 -4.68 2.04 -5.14
N ALA A 35 -4.50 2.66 -6.28
CA ALA A 35 -4.31 1.98 -7.55
C ALA A 35 -3.72 2.94 -8.60
N MET A 36 -3.16 2.38 -9.68
CA MET A 36 -2.65 3.15 -10.82
C MET A 36 -3.72 4.01 -11.49
N GLU A 37 -5.00 3.66 -11.33
CA GLU A 37 -6.16 4.41 -11.81
C GLU A 37 -6.23 5.83 -11.22
N GLY A 38 -5.70 6.02 -10.02
CA GLY A 38 -5.61 7.34 -9.37
C GLY A 38 -4.52 8.26 -9.93
N LYS A 39 -3.67 7.80 -10.86
CA LYS A 39 -2.57 8.58 -11.41
C LYS A 39 -2.97 9.31 -12.69
N PHE A 40 -2.70 10.61 -12.79
CA PHE A 40 -3.13 11.43 -13.93
C PHE A 40 -2.39 11.12 -15.23
N TYR A 41 -1.13 10.71 -15.17
CA TYR A 41 -0.33 10.44 -16.38
C TYR A 41 -0.72 9.13 -17.09
N ARG A 42 -1.54 8.28 -16.46
CA ARG A 42 -2.03 7.06 -17.09
C ARG A 42 -3.17 7.34 -18.04
N TYR A 43 -3.19 6.63 -19.18
CA TYR A 43 -4.30 6.70 -20.11
C TYR A 43 -5.62 6.39 -19.40
N LYS A 44 -6.64 7.22 -19.66
CA LYS A 44 -7.96 7.10 -19.07
C LYS A 44 -9.00 6.80 -20.13
N THR A 45 -9.88 5.87 -19.81
CA THR A 45 -11.11 5.63 -20.56
C THR A 45 -12.28 6.30 -19.84
N ALA A 46 -13.46 6.29 -20.47
CA ALA A 46 -14.68 6.78 -19.82
C ALA A 46 -15.21 5.86 -18.69
N ASN A 47 -14.54 4.71 -18.47
CA ASN A 47 -14.94 3.72 -17.48
C ASN A 47 -14.45 4.09 -16.08
N HIS A 48 -15.25 3.74 -15.07
CA HIS A 48 -14.90 3.83 -13.65
C HIS A 48 -14.41 5.21 -13.15
N PRO A 49 -15.07 6.35 -13.54
CA PRO A 49 -14.60 7.68 -13.12
C PRO A 49 -14.61 7.84 -11.59
N HIS A 50 -15.54 7.19 -10.88
CA HIS A 50 -15.63 7.20 -9.42
C HIS A 50 -14.44 6.50 -8.76
N THR A 51 -13.97 5.39 -9.30
CA THR A 51 -12.76 4.70 -8.83
C THR A 51 -11.53 5.57 -9.04
N ASN A 52 -11.36 6.12 -10.25
CA ASN A 52 -10.25 7.04 -10.56
C ASN A 52 -10.21 8.21 -9.57
N MET A 53 -11.37 8.83 -9.31
CA MET A 53 -11.50 9.94 -8.37
C MET A 53 -11.12 9.52 -6.94
N ALA A 54 -11.66 8.41 -6.45
CA ALA A 54 -11.38 7.93 -5.10
C ALA A 54 -9.89 7.61 -4.90
N LYS A 55 -9.26 6.93 -5.86
CA LYS A 55 -7.84 6.58 -5.79
C LYS A 55 -6.93 7.79 -5.92
N ALA A 56 -7.29 8.78 -6.75
CA ALA A 56 -6.58 10.05 -6.83
C ALA A 56 -6.66 10.83 -5.50
N ALA A 57 -7.80 10.79 -4.83
CA ALA A 57 -7.96 11.40 -3.51
C ALA A 57 -7.04 10.76 -2.46
N LEU A 58 -6.94 9.42 -2.42
CA LEU A 58 -6.02 8.71 -1.53
C LEU A 58 -4.55 9.05 -1.82
N ASN A 59 -4.17 9.12 -3.10
CA ASN A 59 -2.83 9.51 -3.50
C ASN A 59 -2.51 10.93 -3.02
N MET A 60 -3.41 11.89 -3.26
CA MET A 60 -3.23 13.28 -2.85
C MET A 60 -3.17 13.42 -1.33
N MET A 61 -4.05 12.74 -0.60
CA MET A 61 -4.03 12.72 0.87
C MET A 61 -2.69 12.22 1.40
N THR A 62 -2.18 11.11 0.87
CA THR A 62 -0.90 10.57 1.30
C THR A 62 0.25 11.53 0.99
N ALA A 63 0.31 12.07 -0.23
CA ALA A 63 1.36 13.01 -0.63
C ALA A 63 1.38 14.27 0.23
N THR A 64 0.22 14.74 0.69
CA THR A 64 0.10 15.99 1.47
C THR A 64 0.28 15.78 2.97
N CYS A 65 -0.29 14.74 3.56
CA CYS A 65 -0.33 14.56 5.01
C CYS A 65 0.88 13.81 5.58
N ALA A 66 1.51 12.94 4.78
CA ALA A 66 2.54 12.04 5.29
C ALA A 66 3.74 12.75 5.92
N LYS A 67 4.09 13.94 5.42
CA LYS A 67 5.22 14.72 5.95
C LYS A 67 4.94 15.22 7.37
N ASP A 68 3.75 15.72 7.62
CA ASP A 68 3.38 16.23 8.94
C ASP A 68 3.20 15.08 9.93
N TYR A 69 2.52 14.01 9.52
CA TYR A 69 2.29 12.84 10.36
C TYR A 69 3.57 12.15 10.79
N LYS A 70 4.61 12.21 9.96
CA LYS A 70 5.92 11.65 10.31
C LYS A 70 6.53 12.29 11.57
N ASN A 71 6.21 13.55 11.86
CA ASN A 71 6.67 14.24 13.07
C ASN A 71 6.06 13.61 14.35
N ASP A 72 4.88 13.01 14.22
CA ASP A 72 4.19 12.31 15.28
C ASP A 72 4.41 10.78 15.24
N PHE A 73 5.44 10.32 14.52
CA PHE A 73 5.75 8.89 14.31
C PHE A 73 4.63 8.11 13.63
N ILE A 74 3.84 8.78 12.80
CA ILE A 74 2.80 8.16 11.97
C ILE A 74 3.32 8.12 10.52
N TYR A 75 3.51 6.91 9.99
CA TYR A 75 4.04 6.69 8.65
C TYR A 75 2.92 6.31 7.70
N MET A 76 2.72 7.14 6.67
CA MET A 76 1.61 6.97 5.73
C MET A 76 2.12 6.64 4.33
N THR A 77 1.63 5.56 3.75
CA THR A 77 1.95 5.12 2.39
C THR A 77 0.71 4.86 1.56
N CYS A 78 0.84 4.91 0.24
CA CYS A 78 -0.12 4.36 -0.70
C CYS A 78 0.42 3.06 -1.28
N VAL A 79 -0.44 2.05 -1.44
CA VAL A 79 -0.11 0.78 -2.06
C VAL A 79 -1.08 0.46 -3.18
N ASP A 80 -0.55 0.16 -4.35
CA ASP A 80 -1.28 -0.49 -5.44
C ASP A 80 -1.14 -2.01 -5.26
N THR A 81 -2.23 -2.68 -4.95
CA THR A 81 -2.25 -4.14 -4.78
C THR A 81 -2.11 -4.89 -6.10
N GLY A 82 -2.30 -4.20 -7.23
CA GLY A 82 -2.43 -4.85 -8.52
C GLY A 82 -3.83 -5.41 -8.76
N TRP A 83 -3.99 -6.16 -9.82
CA TRP A 83 -5.30 -6.66 -10.24
C TRP A 83 -5.60 -8.03 -9.62
N ILE A 84 -6.43 -8.02 -8.58
CA ILE A 84 -6.81 -9.20 -7.78
C ILE A 84 -8.17 -9.76 -8.17
N ASN A 85 -9.08 -8.94 -8.71
CA ASN A 85 -10.44 -9.36 -8.95
C ASN A 85 -11.02 -8.64 -10.16
N ASP A 86 -12.01 -9.27 -10.79
CA ASP A 86 -12.86 -8.61 -11.78
C ASP A 86 -13.95 -7.83 -11.02
N GLU A 87 -13.97 -6.51 -11.18
CA GLU A 87 -14.92 -5.61 -10.51
C GLU A 87 -16.36 -5.78 -11.02
N ASN A 88 -16.57 -6.62 -12.02
CA ASN A 88 -17.90 -6.89 -12.55
C ASN A 88 -18.71 -7.81 -11.61
N PRO A 89 -20.03 -7.71 -11.63
CA PRO A 89 -20.90 -8.66 -10.94
C PRO A 89 -20.58 -10.11 -11.33
N LEU A 90 -20.63 -11.04 -10.37
CA LEU A 90 -20.27 -12.45 -10.55
C LEU A 90 -20.73 -13.11 -11.86
N PRO A 91 -21.99 -12.92 -12.33
CA PRO A 91 -22.43 -13.52 -13.58
C PRO A 91 -21.69 -12.99 -14.82
N VAL A 92 -21.29 -11.71 -14.80
CA VAL A 92 -20.55 -11.04 -15.88
C VAL A 92 -19.09 -11.47 -15.82
N ALA A 93 -18.47 -11.42 -14.64
CA ALA A 93 -17.10 -11.87 -14.41
C ALA A 93 -16.90 -13.33 -14.83
N SER A 94 -17.82 -14.22 -14.43
CA SER A 94 -17.79 -15.65 -14.80
C SER A 94 -17.92 -15.88 -16.31
N ARG A 95 -18.71 -15.05 -17.00
CA ARG A 95 -18.83 -15.12 -18.46
C ARG A 95 -17.55 -14.67 -19.14
N ILE A 96 -16.98 -13.52 -18.72
CA ILE A 96 -15.72 -12.98 -19.26
C ILE A 96 -14.57 -13.96 -19.04
N ALA A 97 -14.45 -14.53 -17.85
CA ALA A 97 -13.43 -15.51 -17.53
C ALA A 97 -13.52 -16.75 -18.45
N LYS A 98 -14.74 -17.22 -18.75
CA LYS A 98 -14.96 -18.38 -19.65
C LYS A 98 -14.70 -18.04 -21.12
N GLU A 99 -15.16 -16.87 -21.59
CA GLU A 99 -15.05 -16.47 -22.98
C GLU A 99 -13.63 -16.08 -23.39
N HIS A 100 -12.88 -15.45 -22.45
CA HIS A 100 -11.53 -14.94 -22.72
C HIS A 100 -10.42 -15.73 -22.04
N ASN A 101 -10.76 -16.81 -21.31
CA ASN A 101 -9.82 -17.58 -20.50
C ASN A 101 -8.93 -16.69 -19.62
N PHE A 102 -9.53 -15.63 -19.05
CA PHE A 102 -8.85 -14.60 -18.31
C PHE A 102 -8.85 -14.95 -16.81
N GLN A 103 -7.68 -14.88 -16.21
CA GLN A 103 -7.49 -14.98 -14.77
C GLN A 103 -6.76 -13.72 -14.28
N THR A 104 -7.15 -13.22 -13.11
CA THR A 104 -6.42 -12.12 -12.48
C THR A 104 -5.00 -12.55 -12.14
N PRO A 105 -3.99 -11.66 -12.31
CA PRO A 105 -2.59 -12.05 -12.19
C PRO A 105 -2.13 -12.33 -10.76
N ILE A 106 -2.87 -11.86 -9.76
CA ILE A 106 -2.57 -12.06 -8.33
C ILE A 106 -3.82 -12.47 -7.58
N ASP A 107 -3.64 -13.10 -6.43
CA ASP A 107 -4.69 -13.48 -5.49
C ASP A 107 -4.79 -12.53 -4.30
N GLU A 108 -5.68 -12.86 -3.36
CA GLU A 108 -5.95 -12.07 -2.16
C GLU A 108 -4.77 -12.10 -1.19
N GLU A 109 -4.02 -13.19 -1.13
CA GLU A 109 -2.86 -13.35 -0.25
C GLU A 109 -1.72 -12.46 -0.72
N ASP A 110 -1.43 -12.46 -2.02
CA ASP A 110 -0.44 -11.57 -2.64
C ASP A 110 -0.82 -10.10 -2.44
N ALA A 111 -2.10 -9.76 -2.61
CA ALA A 111 -2.59 -8.41 -2.39
C ALA A 111 -2.45 -7.99 -0.92
N ALA A 112 -2.80 -8.85 0.02
CA ALA A 112 -2.64 -8.61 1.44
C ALA A 112 -1.15 -8.42 1.80
N ALA A 113 -0.27 -9.26 1.27
CA ALA A 113 1.18 -9.14 1.46
C ALA A 113 1.72 -7.78 1.00
N ARG A 114 1.25 -7.27 -0.14
CA ARG A 114 1.62 -5.93 -0.63
C ARG A 114 1.16 -4.81 0.29
N VAL A 115 -0.05 -4.93 0.86
CA VAL A 115 -0.60 -3.93 1.78
C VAL A 115 0.19 -3.89 3.08
N VAL A 116 0.55 -5.04 3.65
CA VAL A 116 1.28 -5.10 4.92
C VAL A 116 2.79 -4.97 4.75
N GLY A 117 3.31 -5.13 3.54
CA GLY A 117 4.74 -5.08 3.21
C GLY A 117 5.46 -3.88 3.80
N PRO A 118 4.99 -2.62 3.62
CA PRO A 118 5.66 -1.44 4.16
C PRO A 118 5.80 -1.45 5.69
N VAL A 119 4.85 -2.10 6.38
CA VAL A 119 4.87 -2.25 7.83
C VAL A 119 5.91 -3.29 8.23
N PHE A 120 5.89 -4.47 7.61
CA PHE A 120 6.84 -5.54 7.92
C PHE A 120 8.28 -5.18 7.57
N GLU A 121 8.51 -4.47 6.46
CA GLU A 121 9.84 -3.94 6.13
C GLU A 121 10.39 -3.03 7.22
N SER A 122 9.52 -2.30 7.91
CA SER A 122 9.91 -1.34 8.94
C SER A 122 10.15 -1.98 10.32
N ILE A 123 9.49 -3.10 10.62
CA ILE A 123 9.57 -3.81 11.90
C ILE A 123 10.34 -5.12 11.82
N GLY A 124 10.56 -5.63 10.61
CA GLY A 124 11.27 -6.88 10.35
C GLY A 124 12.78 -6.80 10.49
N ASP A 125 13.45 -7.87 10.12
CA ASP A 125 14.90 -8.06 10.22
C ASP A 125 15.72 -7.48 9.05
N GLY A 126 15.13 -6.58 8.27
CA GLY A 126 15.84 -5.86 7.18
C GLY A 126 16.16 -6.71 5.96
N THR A 127 15.64 -7.92 5.85
CA THR A 127 15.72 -8.71 4.61
C THR A 127 14.64 -8.27 3.64
N SER A 128 14.99 -7.37 2.73
CA SER A 128 14.16 -7.07 1.56
C SER A 128 14.01 -8.33 0.70
N PRO A 129 12.83 -8.62 0.16
CA PRO A 129 12.65 -9.70 -0.81
C PRO A 129 13.53 -9.58 -2.05
N SER A 130 14.07 -8.39 -2.33
CA SER A 130 14.95 -8.12 -3.48
C SER A 130 16.44 -8.31 -3.20
N GLY A 131 16.85 -8.59 -1.95
CA GLY A 131 18.27 -8.83 -1.61
C GLY A 131 19.20 -7.61 -1.72
N GLU A 132 18.70 -6.43 -2.00
CA GLU A 132 19.48 -5.20 -2.07
C GLU A 132 19.53 -4.53 -0.69
N LYS A 133 20.74 -4.43 -0.13
CA LYS A 133 21.00 -3.70 1.12
C LYS A 133 21.08 -2.22 0.82
N GLU A 134 20.03 -1.47 1.05
CA GLU A 134 20.15 -0.01 1.16
C GLU A 134 20.81 0.37 2.48
N SER A 135 21.81 1.26 2.41
CA SER A 135 22.58 1.74 3.56
C SER A 135 21.71 2.69 4.40
N ALA A 136 21.02 2.14 5.37
CA ALA A 136 20.37 2.92 6.42
C ALA A 136 21.17 2.80 7.72
N ALA A 137 21.26 3.89 8.47
CA ALA A 137 21.96 3.93 9.74
C ALA A 137 21.42 2.86 10.70
N SER A 138 22.27 1.89 11.08
CA SER A 138 21.91 0.79 11.93
C SER A 138 21.74 1.25 13.38
N CYS A 139 20.60 0.99 13.95
CA CYS A 139 20.42 0.97 15.40
C CYS A 139 20.46 -0.49 15.88
N SER A 140 21.66 -0.96 16.25
CA SER A 140 21.87 -2.32 16.69
C SER A 140 21.85 -2.43 18.22
N LYS A 141 20.76 -2.98 18.77
CA LYS A 141 20.82 -3.81 20.00
C LYS A 141 19.83 -4.94 19.85
N GLY A 142 20.31 -6.14 19.60
CA GLY A 142 19.48 -7.34 19.61
C GLY A 142 19.20 -8.01 18.28
N GLY A 143 20.13 -8.03 17.33
CA GLY A 143 20.14 -8.98 16.20
C GLY A 143 19.10 -8.80 15.10
N ARG A 144 18.35 -7.71 15.07
CA ARG A 144 17.45 -7.36 13.99
C ARG A 144 17.77 -5.97 13.46
N GLU A 145 18.26 -5.90 12.22
CA GLU A 145 18.50 -4.64 11.52
C GLU A 145 17.15 -4.11 11.05
N ARG A 146 16.68 -3.02 11.66
CA ARG A 146 15.42 -2.36 11.28
C ARG A 146 15.73 -1.29 10.23
N ILE A 147 14.94 -1.22 9.16
CA ILE A 147 14.98 -0.08 8.23
C ILE A 147 14.28 1.08 8.93
N TRP A 148 15.06 2.01 9.42
CA TRP A 148 14.55 3.20 10.10
C TRP A 148 15.10 4.47 9.45
N PRO A 149 14.33 5.49 9.13
CA PRO A 149 12.87 5.59 9.37
C PRO A 149 12.05 4.79 8.33
N PRO A 150 10.81 4.37 8.68
CA PRO A 150 9.88 3.73 7.75
C PRO A 150 9.60 4.59 6.52
N LYS A 151 9.25 3.93 5.40
CA LYS A 151 8.76 4.62 4.21
C LYS A 151 7.51 5.42 4.53
N SER A 152 7.45 6.67 4.06
CA SER A 152 6.29 7.56 4.27
C SER A 152 6.20 8.57 3.15
N GLY A 153 4.98 8.90 2.72
CA GLY A 153 4.75 9.84 1.63
C GLY A 153 5.11 9.27 0.26
N VAL A 154 5.02 7.97 0.08
CA VAL A 154 5.37 7.27 -1.16
C VAL A 154 4.19 6.45 -1.68
N PHE A 155 4.17 6.25 -3.00
CA PHE A 155 3.29 5.31 -3.68
C PHE A 155 4.08 4.04 -4.01
N LEU A 156 3.61 2.90 -3.55
CA LEU A 156 4.25 1.61 -3.74
C LEU A 156 3.46 0.77 -4.74
N LYS A 157 4.18 0.22 -5.72
CA LYS A 157 3.69 -0.77 -6.67
C LYS A 157 4.70 -1.92 -6.77
N ASP A 158 4.21 -3.13 -6.64
CA ASP A 158 5.07 -4.33 -6.68
C ASP A 158 6.28 -4.19 -5.72
N TYR A 159 6.03 -3.72 -4.49
CA TYR A 159 7.00 -3.43 -3.43
C TYR A 159 8.01 -2.30 -3.73
N LYS A 160 7.90 -1.64 -4.87
CA LYS A 160 8.82 -0.57 -5.29
C LYS A 160 8.13 0.79 -5.28
N GLU A 161 8.91 1.82 -5.00
CA GLU A 161 8.41 3.18 -5.13
C GLU A 161 8.13 3.51 -6.61
N SER A 162 7.03 4.20 -6.82
CA SER A 162 6.58 4.65 -8.13
C SER A 162 6.15 6.10 -8.05
N GLU A 163 6.32 6.85 -9.13
CA GLU A 163 5.87 8.24 -9.23
C GLU A 163 4.37 8.36 -8.90
N TRP A 164 3.99 9.54 -8.43
CA TRP A 164 2.59 9.87 -8.08
C TRP A 164 1.66 9.93 -9.30
#